data_660963cad16ef5f41c0313ccb7450196
#
_entry.id   660963cad16ef5f41c0313ccb7450196
#
_cell.length_a   1.000
_cell.length_b   1.000
_cell.length_c   1.000
_cell.angle_alpha   90.00
_cell.angle_beta   90.00
_cell.angle_gamma   90.00
#
_symmetry.space_group_name_H-M   'P 1'
#
loop_
_entity.id
_entity.type
_entity.pdbx_description
1 polymer ?
#
loop_
_entity_poly.entity_id
_entity_poly.type
_entity_poly.pdbx_seq_one_letter_code
_entity_poly.pdbx_strand_id
1 'polypeptide(L)'
;MKTIKHILSRYTAVLWAFLKPLGAWGVFLVAAIDGSSIGLPVDAIVVGYIYTDRPRFLLYVLMASAGSTLGSIVVYAIGYAGGEELLRKRISPERFAKIHNAFDQHPFWSLMFPAMLPPPTPFKLFALAAAVSEMKFSHYLLAIFSGRFVRFFLLGLLTLKYGPNVVHGLGELVRRHSYWVLLVIAVGLVAWMGVHKPWAKRNNDRGSAKA
;
A
#
# COMPACT_ATOMS: atom_id res chain seq x y z
N MET A 1 -24.13 6.74 18.26
CA MET A 1 -23.14 5.67 17.98
C MET A 1 -23.78 4.31 17.67
N LYS A 2 -24.94 3.93 18.21
CA LYS A 2 -25.62 2.65 17.91
C LYS A 2 -26.08 2.53 16.43
N THR A 3 -26.60 3.60 15.85
CA THR A 3 -27.14 3.64 14.48
C THR A 3 -26.06 3.41 13.42
N ILE A 4 -24.86 3.99 13.58
CA ILE A 4 -23.72 3.81 12.64
C ILE A 4 -23.22 2.38 12.67
N LYS A 5 -23.12 1.75 13.85
CA LYS A 5 -22.75 0.33 13.98
C LYS A 5 -23.77 -0.59 13.29
N HIS A 6 -25.06 -0.26 13.39
CA HIS A 6 -26.13 -1.05 12.78
C HIS A 6 -26.13 -0.94 11.24
N ILE A 7 -25.83 0.25 10.71
CA ILE A 7 -25.69 0.47 9.26
C ILE A 7 -24.45 -0.25 8.75
N LEU A 8 -23.31 -0.13 9.44
CA LEU A 8 -22.07 -0.83 9.06
C LEU A 8 -22.23 -2.36 9.07
N SER A 9 -22.93 -2.91 10.08
CA SER A 9 -23.16 -4.36 10.17
C SER A 9 -24.09 -4.87 9.06
N ARG A 10 -25.07 -4.09 8.62
CA ARG A 10 -25.92 -4.44 7.46
C ARG A 10 -25.12 -4.42 6.16
N TYR A 11 -24.29 -3.41 5.92
CA TYR A 11 -23.43 -3.36 4.72
C TYR A 11 -22.43 -4.52 4.69
N THR A 12 -21.82 -4.86 5.81
CA THR A 12 -20.92 -6.02 5.87
C THR A 12 -21.68 -7.34 5.68
N ALA A 13 -22.88 -7.50 6.20
CA ALA A 13 -23.69 -8.70 6.01
C ALA A 13 -24.11 -8.88 4.54
N VAL A 14 -24.53 -7.80 3.87
CA VAL A 14 -24.88 -7.81 2.43
C VAL A 14 -23.66 -8.13 1.59
N LEU A 15 -22.50 -7.46 1.85
CA LEU A 15 -21.26 -7.76 1.17
C LEU A 15 -20.87 -9.24 1.33
N TRP A 16 -20.95 -9.78 2.54
CA TRP A 16 -20.67 -11.21 2.80
C TRP A 16 -21.62 -12.14 2.07
N ALA A 17 -22.92 -11.81 1.99
CA ALA A 17 -23.90 -12.62 1.28
C ALA A 17 -23.60 -12.71 -0.22
N PHE A 18 -23.14 -11.61 -0.84
CA PHE A 18 -22.74 -11.58 -2.24
C PHE A 18 -21.34 -12.17 -2.49
N LEU A 19 -20.41 -11.99 -1.58
CA LEU A 19 -19.01 -12.39 -1.75
C LEU A 19 -18.81 -13.89 -1.45
N LYS A 20 -19.55 -14.44 -0.48
CA LYS A 20 -19.41 -15.84 -0.07
C LYS A 20 -19.53 -16.85 -1.21
N PRO A 21 -20.52 -16.75 -2.12
CA PRO A 21 -20.65 -17.67 -3.24
C PRO A 21 -19.55 -17.50 -4.31
N LEU A 22 -18.93 -16.30 -4.42
CA LEU A 22 -17.84 -16.05 -5.36
C LEU A 22 -16.48 -16.59 -4.87
N GLY A 23 -16.34 -16.95 -3.59
CA GLY A 23 -15.09 -17.48 -3.05
C GLY A 23 -13.90 -16.56 -3.31
N ALA A 24 -12.81 -17.12 -3.86
CA ALA A 24 -11.59 -16.37 -4.14
C ALA A 24 -11.77 -15.23 -5.17
N TRP A 25 -12.71 -15.36 -6.11
CA TRP A 25 -13.06 -14.30 -7.04
C TRP A 25 -13.74 -13.11 -6.35
N GLY A 26 -14.50 -13.35 -5.29
CA GLY A 26 -15.05 -12.26 -4.47
C GLY A 26 -13.97 -11.41 -3.84
N VAL A 27 -12.91 -12.04 -3.30
CA VAL A 27 -11.74 -11.33 -2.75
C VAL A 27 -11.03 -10.52 -3.82
N PHE A 28 -10.84 -11.10 -5.02
CA PHE A 28 -10.23 -10.42 -6.16
C PHE A 28 -11.01 -9.16 -6.57
N LEU A 29 -12.32 -9.28 -6.75
CA LEU A 29 -13.19 -8.16 -7.17
C LEU A 29 -13.18 -7.02 -6.16
N VAL A 30 -13.32 -7.34 -4.87
CA VAL A 30 -13.29 -6.31 -3.82
C VAL A 30 -11.93 -5.63 -3.74
N ALA A 31 -10.85 -6.40 -3.87
CA ALA A 31 -9.50 -5.84 -3.88
C ALA A 31 -9.25 -4.98 -5.13
N ALA A 32 -9.83 -5.32 -6.29
CA ALA A 32 -9.75 -4.51 -7.50
C ALA A 32 -10.50 -3.18 -7.33
N ILE A 33 -11.69 -3.20 -6.76
CA ILE A 33 -12.45 -1.98 -6.47
C ILE A 33 -11.71 -1.09 -5.47
N ASP A 34 -11.16 -1.65 -4.39
CA ASP A 34 -10.34 -0.91 -3.42
C ASP A 34 -9.08 -0.30 -4.07
N GLY A 35 -8.41 -1.09 -4.91
CA GLY A 35 -7.23 -0.65 -5.64
C GLY A 35 -7.50 0.53 -6.58
N SER A 36 -8.71 0.62 -7.15
CA SER A 36 -9.07 1.69 -8.10
C SER A 36 -9.21 3.05 -7.42
N SER A 37 -10.10 3.21 -6.45
CA SER A 37 -10.32 4.51 -5.78
C SER A 37 -11.19 4.43 -4.54
N ILE A 38 -12.02 3.42 -4.43
CA ILE A 38 -13.00 3.24 -3.38
C ILE A 38 -12.33 2.52 -2.21
N GLY A 39 -12.18 3.19 -1.06
CA GLY A 39 -11.60 2.59 0.14
C GLY A 39 -12.54 1.58 0.78
N LEU A 40 -12.38 0.31 0.43
CA LEU A 40 -13.11 -0.79 1.04
C LEU A 40 -12.28 -1.44 2.15
N PRO A 41 -12.90 -2.05 3.17
CA PRO A 41 -12.19 -2.76 4.22
C PRO A 41 -11.70 -4.14 3.75
N VAL A 42 -10.84 -4.18 2.70
CA VAL A 42 -10.33 -5.40 2.07
C VAL A 42 -9.63 -6.28 3.08
N ASP A 43 -8.88 -5.70 4.03
CA ASP A 43 -8.16 -6.46 5.06
C ASP A 43 -9.13 -7.32 5.89
N ALA A 44 -10.28 -6.78 6.29
CA ALA A 44 -11.28 -7.52 7.05
C ALA A 44 -11.90 -8.66 6.22
N ILE A 45 -12.11 -8.41 4.92
CA ILE A 45 -12.66 -9.41 3.99
C ILE A 45 -11.65 -10.55 3.79
N VAL A 46 -10.38 -10.23 3.51
CA VAL A 46 -9.31 -11.22 3.33
C VAL A 46 -9.15 -12.07 4.59
N VAL A 47 -9.12 -11.44 5.77
CA VAL A 47 -9.07 -12.15 7.06
C VAL A 47 -10.26 -13.08 7.25
N GLY A 48 -11.47 -12.62 6.93
CA GLY A 48 -12.67 -13.43 7.05
C GLY A 48 -12.63 -14.69 6.17
N TYR A 49 -12.17 -14.56 4.93
CA TYR A 49 -12.02 -15.72 4.03
C TYR A 49 -10.91 -16.68 4.51
N ILE A 50 -9.75 -16.17 4.90
CA ILE A 50 -8.64 -16.98 5.40
C ILE A 50 -9.05 -17.72 6.68
N TYR A 51 -9.80 -17.07 7.57
CA TYR A 51 -10.27 -17.70 8.79
C TYR A 51 -11.26 -18.83 8.53
N THR A 52 -12.15 -18.65 7.55
CA THR A 52 -13.18 -19.63 7.20
C THR A 52 -12.60 -20.82 6.42
N ASP A 53 -11.60 -20.57 5.56
CA ASP A 53 -11.00 -21.60 4.68
C ASP A 53 -9.46 -21.50 4.74
N ARG A 54 -8.91 -21.96 5.85
CA ARG A 54 -7.46 -21.92 6.14
C ARG A 54 -6.57 -22.60 5.10
N PRO A 55 -6.92 -23.76 4.51
CA PRO A 55 -6.07 -24.42 3.52
C PRO A 55 -5.81 -23.57 2.28
N ARG A 56 -6.73 -22.70 1.90
CA ARG A 56 -6.64 -21.84 0.71
C ARG A 56 -6.11 -20.44 0.99
N PHE A 57 -5.45 -20.20 2.15
CA PHE A 57 -5.02 -18.86 2.52
C PHE A 57 -4.14 -18.20 1.46
N LEU A 58 -3.22 -18.97 0.85
CA LEU A 58 -2.32 -18.45 -0.18
C LEU A 58 -3.07 -18.02 -1.45
N LEU A 59 -4.13 -18.75 -1.81
CA LEU A 59 -5.01 -18.39 -2.91
C LEU A 59 -5.70 -17.05 -2.66
N TYR A 60 -6.21 -16.82 -1.44
CA TYR A 60 -6.84 -15.54 -1.08
C TYR A 60 -5.84 -14.40 -1.07
N VAL A 61 -4.61 -14.62 -0.61
CA VAL A 61 -3.51 -13.64 -0.65
C VAL A 61 -3.18 -13.27 -2.09
N LEU A 62 -3.02 -14.25 -2.97
CA LEU A 62 -2.73 -14.02 -4.39
C LEU A 62 -3.86 -13.27 -5.09
N MET A 63 -5.11 -13.68 -4.86
CA MET A 63 -6.28 -13.03 -5.46
C MET A 63 -6.46 -11.58 -4.97
N ALA A 64 -6.26 -11.32 -3.68
CA ALA A 64 -6.31 -9.97 -3.14
C ALA A 64 -5.20 -9.09 -3.73
N SER A 65 -3.98 -9.62 -3.86
CA SER A 65 -2.84 -8.89 -4.40
C SER A 65 -3.03 -8.59 -5.89
N ALA A 66 -3.45 -9.59 -6.68
CA ALA A 66 -3.72 -9.43 -8.10
C ALA A 66 -4.87 -8.45 -8.35
N GLY A 67 -5.99 -8.60 -7.63
CA GLY A 67 -7.13 -7.68 -7.73
C GLY A 67 -6.73 -6.24 -7.42
N SER A 68 -6.06 -6.02 -6.28
CA SER A 68 -5.60 -4.68 -5.89
C SER A 68 -4.63 -4.05 -6.90
N THR A 69 -3.76 -4.87 -7.50
CA THR A 69 -2.81 -4.43 -8.53
C THR A 69 -3.56 -4.03 -9.80
N LEU A 70 -4.53 -4.83 -10.25
CA LEU A 70 -5.36 -4.47 -11.41
C LEU A 70 -6.19 -3.22 -11.15
N GLY A 71 -6.77 -3.08 -9.96
CA GLY A 71 -7.48 -1.86 -9.59
C GLY A 71 -6.60 -0.61 -9.64
N SER A 72 -5.32 -0.73 -9.30
CA SER A 72 -4.37 0.39 -9.33
C SER A 72 -4.05 0.89 -10.74
N ILE A 73 -4.36 0.14 -11.80
CA ILE A 73 -4.21 0.58 -13.19
C ILE A 73 -5.05 1.83 -13.44
N VAL A 74 -6.23 1.93 -12.84
CA VAL A 74 -7.08 3.13 -12.94
C VAL A 74 -6.36 4.35 -12.37
N VAL A 75 -5.69 4.19 -11.23
CA VAL A 75 -4.91 5.27 -10.60
C VAL A 75 -3.72 5.66 -11.46
N TYR A 76 -3.05 4.66 -12.06
CA TYR A 76 -1.95 4.89 -13.00
C TYR A 76 -2.43 5.67 -14.24
N ALA A 77 -3.54 5.27 -14.85
CA ALA A 77 -4.10 5.94 -16.01
C ALA A 77 -4.48 7.40 -15.72
N ILE A 78 -5.10 7.67 -14.56
CA ILE A 78 -5.43 9.03 -14.11
C ILE A 78 -4.16 9.85 -13.91
N GLY A 79 -3.13 9.26 -13.28
CA GLY A 79 -1.84 9.91 -13.04
C GLY A 79 -1.13 10.27 -14.33
N TYR A 80 -1.09 9.35 -15.27
CA TYR A 80 -0.44 9.53 -16.57
C TYR A 80 -1.18 10.55 -17.45
N ALA A 81 -2.51 10.59 -17.40
CA ALA A 81 -3.35 11.49 -18.21
C ALA A 81 -3.39 12.97 -17.73
N GLY A 82 -2.64 13.34 -16.69
CA GLY A 82 -2.63 14.73 -16.19
C GLY A 82 -2.68 14.85 -14.68
N GLY A 83 -2.29 13.79 -13.98
CA GLY A 83 -2.27 13.73 -12.50
C GLY A 83 -1.29 14.68 -11.83
N GLU A 84 -0.34 15.28 -12.55
CA GLU A 84 0.59 16.27 -12.01
C GLU A 84 -0.15 17.47 -11.41
N GLU A 85 -1.15 18.00 -12.09
CA GLU A 85 -1.96 19.12 -11.59
C GLU A 85 -2.78 18.72 -10.35
N LEU A 86 -3.34 17.51 -10.34
CA LEU A 86 -4.04 16.96 -9.18
C LEU A 86 -3.11 16.76 -7.98
N LEU A 87 -1.89 16.31 -8.23
CA LEU A 87 -0.90 16.07 -7.20
C LEU A 87 -0.39 17.39 -6.61
N ARG A 88 -0.09 18.39 -7.44
CA ARG A 88 0.33 19.74 -7.03
C ARG A 88 -0.71 20.46 -6.19
N LYS A 89 -2.00 20.22 -6.44
CA LYS A 89 -3.10 20.76 -5.61
C LYS A 89 -3.21 20.11 -4.23
N ARG A 90 -2.65 18.90 -4.06
CA ARG A 90 -2.81 18.09 -2.83
C ARG A 90 -1.59 18.08 -1.92
N ILE A 91 -0.41 18.37 -2.45
CA ILE A 91 0.86 18.34 -1.72
C ILE A 91 1.67 19.61 -2.00
N SER A 92 2.46 20.05 -0.98
CA SER A 92 3.34 21.21 -1.15
C SER A 92 4.44 20.94 -2.19
N PRO A 93 4.94 22.00 -2.89
CA PRO A 93 5.99 21.86 -3.90
C PRO A 93 7.26 21.14 -3.39
N GLU A 94 7.62 21.38 -2.14
CA GLU A 94 8.78 20.73 -1.50
C GLU A 94 8.58 19.22 -1.32
N ARG A 95 7.36 18.81 -0.94
CA ARG A 95 7.02 17.38 -0.81
C ARG A 95 6.94 16.72 -2.18
N PHE A 96 6.41 17.43 -3.17
CA PHE A 96 6.40 16.95 -4.55
C PHE A 96 7.80 16.68 -5.05
N ALA A 97 8.73 17.62 -4.90
CA ALA A 97 10.12 17.46 -5.31
C ALA A 97 10.82 16.28 -4.58
N LYS A 98 10.59 16.11 -3.28
CA LYS A 98 11.14 14.97 -2.52
C LYS A 98 10.61 13.63 -3.02
N ILE A 99 9.31 13.54 -3.30
CA ILE A 99 8.69 12.32 -3.83
C ILE A 99 9.25 12.03 -5.21
N HIS A 100 9.30 13.02 -6.10
CA HIS A 100 9.83 12.88 -7.46
C HIS A 100 11.28 12.36 -7.45
N ASN A 101 12.16 12.99 -6.66
CA ASN A 101 13.56 12.54 -6.50
C ASN A 101 13.67 11.10 -5.95
N ALA A 102 12.76 10.68 -5.08
CA ALA A 102 12.74 9.31 -4.55
C ALA A 102 12.37 8.30 -5.63
N PHE A 103 11.42 8.65 -6.53
CA PHE A 103 11.06 7.81 -7.66
C PHE A 103 12.15 7.76 -8.73
N ASP A 104 12.91 8.84 -8.94
CA ASP A 104 14.04 8.86 -9.87
C ASP A 104 15.18 7.95 -9.43
N GLN A 105 15.46 7.91 -8.12
CA GLN A 105 16.55 7.10 -7.60
C GLN A 105 16.17 5.63 -7.44
N HIS A 106 15.00 5.34 -6.89
CA HIS A 106 14.56 3.98 -6.53
C HIS A 106 13.07 3.77 -6.78
N PRO A 107 12.61 3.77 -8.05
CA PRO A 107 11.18 3.78 -8.37
C PRO A 107 10.41 2.59 -7.78
N PHE A 108 10.98 1.39 -7.85
CA PHE A 108 10.34 0.19 -7.34
C PHE A 108 10.11 0.23 -5.82
N TRP A 109 11.15 0.55 -5.06
CA TRP A 109 11.08 0.57 -3.60
C TRP A 109 10.22 1.71 -3.07
N SER A 110 10.26 2.89 -3.72
CA SER A 110 9.46 4.06 -3.36
C SER A 110 7.96 3.81 -3.46
N LEU A 111 7.53 2.85 -4.28
CA LEU A 111 6.14 2.44 -4.40
C LEU A 111 5.81 1.18 -3.59
N MET A 112 6.71 0.20 -3.54
CA MET A 112 6.51 -1.06 -2.84
C MET A 112 6.30 -0.85 -1.33
N PHE A 113 7.13 -0.02 -0.67
CA PHE A 113 7.00 0.23 0.77
C PHE A 113 5.65 0.85 1.16
N PRO A 114 5.16 1.95 0.53
CA PRO A 114 3.82 2.46 0.82
C PRO A 114 2.70 1.45 0.53
N ALA A 115 2.88 0.58 -0.49
CA ALA A 115 1.90 -0.46 -0.81
C ALA A 115 1.80 -1.55 0.27
N MET A 116 2.88 -1.79 1.01
CA MET A 116 2.94 -2.77 2.10
C MET A 116 2.29 -2.24 3.40
N LEU A 117 2.22 -0.92 3.58
CA LEU A 117 1.74 -0.32 4.82
C LEU A 117 0.21 -0.45 4.98
N PRO A 118 -0.26 -0.68 6.22
CA PRO A 118 -1.70 -0.69 6.50
C PRO A 118 -2.30 0.72 6.42
N PRO A 119 -3.63 0.87 6.22
CA PRO A 119 -4.30 2.15 6.37
C PRO A 119 -4.05 2.73 7.78
N PRO A 120 -3.82 4.04 7.94
CA PRO A 120 -4.24 5.14 7.06
C PRO A 120 -3.17 5.70 6.11
N THR A 121 -2.22 4.92 5.64
CA THR A 121 -1.20 5.43 4.71
C THR A 121 -1.84 5.92 3.40
N PRO A 122 -1.45 7.10 2.90
CA PRO A 122 -1.98 7.64 1.66
C PRO A 122 -1.37 6.96 0.42
N PHE A 123 -1.44 5.61 0.36
CA PHE A 123 -0.87 4.80 -0.73
C PHE A 123 -1.27 5.33 -2.12
N LYS A 124 -2.52 5.80 -2.27
CA LYS A 124 -3.03 6.31 -3.56
C LYS A 124 -2.27 7.55 -4.04
N LEU A 125 -1.74 8.37 -3.12
CA LEU A 125 -0.89 9.51 -3.49
C LEU A 125 0.47 9.03 -4.01
N PHE A 126 1.03 7.99 -3.43
CA PHE A 126 2.29 7.41 -3.94
C PHE A 126 2.09 6.72 -5.29
N ALA A 127 0.97 6.02 -5.48
CA ALA A 127 0.62 5.41 -6.76
C ALA A 127 0.40 6.46 -7.85
N LEU A 128 -0.26 7.58 -7.53
CA LEU A 128 -0.43 8.71 -8.43
C LEU A 128 0.91 9.38 -8.75
N ALA A 129 1.76 9.59 -7.74
CA ALA A 129 3.08 10.18 -7.90
C ALA A 129 3.99 9.31 -8.79
N ALA A 130 3.94 7.99 -8.65
CA ALA A 130 4.67 7.06 -9.51
C ALA A 130 4.25 7.16 -10.98
N ALA A 131 2.96 7.35 -11.23
CA ALA A 131 2.43 7.54 -12.59
C ALA A 131 2.84 8.89 -13.18
N VAL A 132 2.79 9.97 -12.38
CA VAL A 132 3.24 11.33 -12.78
C VAL A 132 4.75 11.36 -13.04
N SER A 133 5.54 10.57 -12.29
CA SER A 133 6.99 10.42 -12.53
C SER A 133 7.31 9.46 -13.70
N GLU A 134 6.35 9.14 -14.55
CA GLU A 134 6.51 8.29 -15.74
C GLU A 134 7.18 6.93 -15.46
N MET A 135 6.94 6.39 -14.26
CA MET A 135 7.44 5.07 -13.88
C MET A 135 6.98 4.02 -14.90
N LYS A 136 7.88 3.16 -15.37
CA LYS A 136 7.54 2.08 -16.32
C LYS A 136 6.38 1.24 -15.75
N PHE A 137 5.35 1.02 -16.54
CA PHE A 137 4.12 0.33 -16.16
C PHE A 137 4.36 -1.05 -15.53
N SER A 138 5.30 -1.82 -16.07
CA SER A 138 5.66 -3.13 -15.50
C SER A 138 6.26 -3.03 -14.10
N HIS A 139 7.15 -2.05 -13.86
CA HIS A 139 7.72 -1.81 -12.53
C HIS A 139 6.68 -1.33 -11.54
N TYR A 140 5.73 -0.49 -11.99
CA TYR A 140 4.59 -0.04 -11.20
C TYR A 140 3.74 -1.22 -10.72
N LEU A 141 3.31 -2.10 -11.64
CA LEU A 141 2.51 -3.27 -11.31
C LEU A 141 3.26 -4.23 -10.38
N LEU A 142 4.53 -4.52 -10.66
CA LEU A 142 5.36 -5.41 -9.83
C LEU A 142 5.57 -4.83 -8.43
N ALA A 143 5.80 -3.53 -8.29
CA ALA A 143 5.98 -2.90 -6.98
C ALA A 143 4.71 -2.98 -6.13
N ILE A 144 3.55 -2.69 -6.73
CA ILE A 144 2.26 -2.79 -6.03
C ILE A 144 1.94 -4.24 -5.68
N PHE A 145 2.09 -5.16 -6.65
CA PHE A 145 1.83 -6.57 -6.41
C PHE A 145 2.69 -7.11 -5.26
N SER A 146 3.99 -6.86 -5.29
CA SER A 146 4.92 -7.31 -4.26
C SER A 146 4.60 -6.72 -2.89
N GLY A 147 4.34 -5.42 -2.80
CA GLY A 147 3.97 -4.76 -1.56
C GLY A 147 2.65 -5.27 -0.98
N ARG A 148 1.62 -5.42 -1.83
CA ARG A 148 0.31 -5.97 -1.43
C ARG A 148 0.40 -7.44 -1.06
N PHE A 149 1.20 -8.23 -1.79
CA PHE A 149 1.42 -9.63 -1.49
C PHE A 149 2.05 -9.81 -0.10
N VAL A 150 3.14 -9.09 0.20
CA VAL A 150 3.78 -9.15 1.51
C VAL A 150 2.80 -8.73 2.61
N ARG A 151 2.04 -7.66 2.41
CA ARG A 151 1.03 -7.19 3.36
C ARG A 151 -0.04 -8.25 3.64
N PHE A 152 -0.72 -8.76 2.60
CA PHE A 152 -1.80 -9.74 2.77
C PHE A 152 -1.27 -11.08 3.27
N PHE A 153 -0.03 -11.44 2.89
CA PHE A 153 0.62 -12.65 3.39
C PHE A 153 0.88 -12.56 4.90
N LEU A 154 1.46 -11.46 5.38
CA LEU A 154 1.67 -11.22 6.81
C LEU A 154 0.34 -11.17 7.57
N LEU A 155 -0.66 -10.50 7.02
CA LEU A 155 -2.00 -10.43 7.60
C LEU A 155 -2.63 -11.83 7.69
N GLY A 156 -2.47 -12.64 6.64
CA GLY A 156 -2.95 -14.02 6.60
C GLY A 156 -2.27 -14.92 7.63
N LEU A 157 -0.94 -14.84 7.75
CA LEU A 157 -0.20 -15.57 8.78
C LEU A 157 -0.64 -15.19 10.20
N LEU A 158 -0.82 -13.90 10.45
CA LEU A 158 -1.33 -13.41 11.74
C LEU A 158 -2.75 -13.92 12.00
N THR A 159 -3.60 -13.95 10.97
CA THR A 159 -4.96 -14.50 11.07
C THR A 159 -4.97 -15.99 11.41
N LEU A 160 -4.07 -16.77 10.78
CA LEU A 160 -3.95 -18.20 11.06
C LEU A 160 -3.49 -18.47 12.51
N LYS A 161 -2.61 -17.60 13.05
CA LYS A 161 -2.06 -17.74 14.39
C LYS A 161 -2.97 -17.20 15.49
N TYR A 162 -3.59 -16.03 15.29
CA TYR A 162 -4.31 -15.28 16.33
C TYR A 162 -5.83 -15.16 16.05
N GLY A 163 -6.31 -15.67 14.91
CA GLY A 163 -7.72 -15.60 14.54
C GLY A 163 -8.15 -14.23 13.99
N PRO A 164 -9.46 -14.00 13.79
CA PRO A 164 -10.00 -12.81 13.12
C PRO A 164 -9.86 -11.51 13.94
N ASN A 165 -9.61 -11.60 15.24
CA ASN A 165 -9.42 -10.43 16.11
C ASN A 165 -8.15 -9.62 15.77
N VAL A 166 -7.25 -10.17 14.94
CA VAL A 166 -6.04 -9.50 14.47
C VAL A 166 -6.35 -8.16 13.81
N VAL A 167 -7.40 -8.07 12.99
CA VAL A 167 -7.76 -6.81 12.30
C VAL A 167 -8.16 -5.74 13.30
N HIS A 168 -8.93 -6.09 14.32
CA HIS A 168 -9.31 -5.15 15.38
C HIS A 168 -8.11 -4.75 16.22
N GLY A 169 -7.27 -5.72 16.60
CA GLY A 169 -6.06 -5.48 17.39
C GLY A 169 -5.02 -4.62 16.63
N LEU A 170 -4.77 -4.90 15.35
CA LEU A 170 -3.89 -4.09 14.52
C LEU A 170 -4.46 -2.69 14.29
N GLY A 171 -5.75 -2.56 14.04
CA GLY A 171 -6.41 -1.27 13.88
C GLY A 171 -6.33 -0.41 15.14
N GLU A 172 -6.52 -1.00 16.32
CA GLU A 172 -6.37 -0.32 17.61
C GLU A 172 -4.90 -0.01 17.93
N LEU A 173 -3.98 -0.94 17.67
CA LEU A 173 -2.55 -0.75 17.86
C LEU A 173 -2.02 0.38 16.98
N VAL A 174 -2.37 0.40 15.70
CA VAL A 174 -2.00 1.47 14.77
C VAL A 174 -2.61 2.79 15.21
N ARG A 175 -3.86 2.82 15.66
CA ARG A 175 -4.53 4.05 16.12
C ARG A 175 -3.98 4.55 17.44
N ARG A 176 -3.63 3.65 18.37
CA ARG A 176 -3.10 4.00 19.70
C ARG A 176 -1.62 4.37 19.66
N HIS A 177 -0.87 3.74 18.73
CA HIS A 177 0.58 3.92 18.58
C HIS A 177 0.95 4.45 17.20
N SER A 178 0.05 5.20 16.54
CA SER A 178 0.29 5.73 15.18
C SER A 178 1.59 6.53 15.08
N TYR A 179 1.95 7.27 16.14
CA TYR A 179 3.22 8.00 16.21
C TYR A 179 4.44 7.07 16.27
N TRP A 180 4.36 5.97 17.03
CA TRP A 180 5.45 4.99 17.13
C TRP A 180 5.64 4.18 15.86
N VAL A 181 4.55 3.79 15.21
CA VAL A 181 4.59 3.09 13.92
C VAL A 181 5.18 3.99 12.85
N LEU A 182 4.77 5.26 12.79
CA LEU A 182 5.36 6.26 11.90
C LEU A 182 6.83 6.53 12.24
N LEU A 183 7.18 6.55 13.52
CA LEU A 183 8.55 6.76 13.98
C LEU A 183 9.45 5.57 13.59
N VAL A 184 9.02 4.34 13.79
CA VAL A 184 9.77 3.14 13.38
C VAL A 184 9.96 3.10 11.87
N ILE A 185 8.93 3.46 11.10
CA ILE A 185 9.03 3.55 9.64
C ILE A 185 9.97 4.68 9.23
N ALA A 186 9.87 5.86 9.87
CA ALA A 186 10.74 7.00 9.60
C ALA A 186 12.20 6.68 9.95
N VAL A 187 12.44 6.03 11.09
CA VAL A 187 13.78 5.58 11.50
C VAL A 187 14.33 4.52 10.54
N GLY A 188 13.51 3.56 10.13
CA GLY A 188 13.88 2.55 9.12
C GLY A 188 14.24 3.17 7.76
N LEU A 189 13.48 4.16 7.31
CA LEU A 189 13.76 4.92 6.08
C LEU A 189 15.02 5.79 6.21
N VAL A 190 15.21 6.45 7.35
CA VAL A 190 16.40 7.27 7.62
C VAL A 190 17.65 6.39 7.74
N ALA A 191 17.57 5.26 8.43
CA ALA A 191 18.66 4.29 8.54
C ALA A 191 19.02 3.72 7.16
N TRP A 192 18.03 3.37 6.36
CA TRP A 192 18.23 2.89 5.00
C TRP A 192 18.85 3.95 4.08
N MET A 193 18.36 5.20 4.13
CA MET A 193 18.96 6.33 3.42
C MET A 193 20.37 6.68 3.93
N GLY A 194 20.65 6.47 5.22
CA GLY A 194 21.96 6.68 5.82
C GLY A 194 23.00 5.65 5.38
N VAL A 195 22.58 4.39 5.24
CA VAL A 195 23.43 3.28 4.78
C VAL A 195 23.70 3.37 3.27
N HIS A 196 22.76 3.92 2.49
CA HIS A 196 22.86 4.09 1.04
C HIS A 196 23.26 5.52 0.61
N LYS A 197 23.89 6.33 1.46
CA LYS A 197 24.54 7.56 0.99
C LYS A 197 25.58 7.17 -0.07
N PRO A 198 25.40 7.56 -1.34
CA PRO A 198 26.41 7.26 -2.35
C PRO A 198 27.72 7.97 -1.96
N TRP A 199 28.81 7.22 -2.00
CA TRP A 199 30.19 7.62 -1.77
C TRP A 199 30.69 8.66 -2.80
N ALA A 200 29.81 9.49 -3.32
CA ALA A 200 30.07 10.43 -4.42
C ALA A 200 30.70 11.79 -4.01
N LYS A 201 31.11 11.98 -2.72
CA LYS A 201 31.64 13.27 -2.28
C LYS A 201 33.12 13.24 -1.85
N ARG A 202 33.90 12.20 -2.20
CA ARG A 202 35.30 12.10 -1.79
C ARG A 202 36.35 12.38 -2.87
N ASN A 203 35.97 12.72 -4.10
CA ASN A 203 36.92 12.91 -5.19
C ASN A 203 37.08 14.37 -5.66
N ASN A 204 36.41 15.34 -5.04
CA ASN A 204 36.54 16.74 -5.48
C ASN A 204 37.61 17.57 -4.75
N ASP A 205 38.15 17.03 -3.62
CA ASP A 205 39.15 17.79 -2.83
C ASP A 205 40.59 17.41 -3.15
N ARG A 206 40.83 16.52 -4.11
CA ARG A 206 42.20 16.17 -4.56
C ARG A 206 42.62 16.84 -5.85
N GLY A 207 41.75 17.62 -6.49
CA GLY A 207 42.04 18.32 -7.74
C GLY A 207 42.56 19.75 -7.61
N SER A 208 42.39 20.41 -6.45
CA SER A 208 42.75 21.82 -6.27
C SER A 208 44.06 22.07 -5.51
N ALA A 209 44.81 21.02 -5.21
CA ALA A 209 46.10 21.15 -4.50
C ALA A 209 47.32 20.96 -5.39
N LYS A 210 47.14 20.99 -6.73
CA LYS A 210 48.28 21.00 -7.68
C LYS A 210 47.95 21.96 -8.83
N ALA A 211 47.93 23.24 -8.55
CA ALA A 211 48.15 24.30 -9.53
C ALA A 211 48.80 25.48 -8.80
#